data_b879ffcfba818af414da1c66d1d3a934
#
_entry.id   b879ffcfba818af414da1c66d1d3a934
#
_cell.length_a   1.000
_cell.length_b   1.000
_cell.length_c   1.000
_cell.angle_alpha   90.00
_cell.angle_beta   90.00
_cell.angle_gamma   90.00
#
_symmetry.space_group_name_H-M   'P 1'
#
loop_
_entity.id
_entity.type
_entity.pdbx_description
1 polymer ?
#
loop_
_entity_poly.entity_id
_entity_poly.type
_entity_poly.pdbx_seq_one_letter_code
_entity_poly.pdbx_strand_id
1 'polypeptide(L)'
;MTEQAATLPHRSWIRRWRCAVSALMLAAVVGALWVSRSSEPVVLLSDRLPQPIDSRMVGSYPQALVLGSGGPRGFAHIGVLQVLEEAGYKPDLIVGTSMGAIIGAALSAGVSPRRMEQRALNPDWLNWIRDLTWSRHGWLRGRSVENLVRSAGAAPRLEDLPIRLVTVATALPSGERVEFGYGDVVAAVRASSASPGMFVPVTIDGRLLADGDICAPVSATTARKLGAGKILAVDVSAFADTTPPVESMTLTWVEQDIRRRILIDDELRAADAVIHVRLDYYAGVFHDGRVAAIAAGRKAALTALPELRRLGVIPSSSSAVQPAQVR
;
A
#
# COMPACT_ATOMS: atom_id res chain seq x y z
N MET A 1 72.72 22.43 -35.14
CA MET A 1 71.76 21.49 -35.76
C MET A 1 71.16 20.69 -34.63
N THR A 2 70.01 21.06 -34.16
CA THR A 2 69.21 20.35 -33.11
C THR A 2 67.90 19.99 -33.73
N GLU A 3 67.73 18.72 -33.94
CA GLU A 3 66.53 18.08 -34.50
C GLU A 3 65.44 18.02 -33.42
N GLN A 4 64.36 18.78 -33.60
CA GLN A 4 63.14 18.72 -32.78
C GLN A 4 62.30 17.56 -33.28
N ALA A 5 62.24 16.49 -32.50
CA ALA A 5 61.33 15.38 -32.71
C ALA A 5 59.89 15.82 -32.42
N ALA A 6 59.07 15.90 -33.48
CA ALA A 6 57.63 16.18 -33.37
C ALA A 6 56.92 14.98 -32.71
N THR A 7 56.45 15.16 -31.49
CA THR A 7 55.62 14.19 -30.80
C THR A 7 54.19 14.25 -31.33
N LEU A 8 53.73 13.18 -32.00
CA LEU A 8 52.43 13.02 -32.59
C LEU A 8 51.30 12.99 -31.54
N PRO A 9 50.17 13.71 -31.74
CA PRO A 9 49.03 13.76 -30.81
C PRO A 9 48.06 12.57 -30.95
N HIS A 10 48.56 11.40 -31.38
CA HIS A 10 47.68 10.28 -31.80
C HIS A 10 46.99 9.50 -30.68
N ARG A 11 47.46 9.53 -29.43
CA ARG A 11 46.90 8.71 -28.32
C ARG A 11 45.68 9.31 -27.67
N SER A 12 45.49 10.63 -27.65
CA SER A 12 44.34 11.29 -27.02
C SER A 12 43.08 11.19 -27.86
N TRP A 13 43.21 11.21 -29.18
CA TRP A 13 42.10 11.12 -30.14
C TRP A 13 41.48 9.72 -30.15
N ILE A 14 42.27 8.66 -30.16
CA ILE A 14 41.80 7.27 -30.09
C ILE A 14 41.06 7.00 -28.78
N ARG A 15 41.53 7.55 -27.66
CA ARG A 15 40.86 7.42 -26.36
C ARG A 15 39.46 8.12 -26.34
N ARG A 16 39.38 9.31 -26.90
CA ARG A 16 38.11 10.06 -27.05
C ARG A 16 37.15 9.33 -27.95
N TRP A 17 37.59 8.76 -29.07
CA TRP A 17 36.76 7.97 -29.96
C TRP A 17 36.23 6.69 -29.28
N ARG A 18 37.06 5.98 -28.57
CA ARG A 18 36.65 4.78 -27.82
C ARG A 18 35.61 5.12 -26.75
N CYS A 19 35.79 6.21 -26.01
CA CYS A 19 34.79 6.69 -25.05
C CYS A 19 33.47 7.09 -25.74
N ALA A 20 33.52 7.78 -26.88
CA ALA A 20 32.33 8.17 -27.63
C ALA A 20 31.58 6.96 -28.20
N VAL A 21 32.30 5.98 -28.78
CA VAL A 21 31.70 4.73 -29.29
C VAL A 21 31.11 3.91 -28.15
N SER A 22 31.80 3.81 -27.00
CA SER A 22 31.25 3.11 -25.81
C SER A 22 29.99 3.80 -25.28
N ALA A 23 29.96 5.13 -25.24
CA ALA A 23 28.77 5.89 -24.84
C ALA A 23 27.59 5.71 -25.81
N LEU A 24 27.87 5.71 -27.13
CA LEU A 24 26.86 5.44 -28.15
C LEU A 24 26.33 4.00 -28.09
N MET A 25 27.22 3.03 -27.87
CA MET A 25 26.80 1.63 -27.69
C MET A 25 25.97 1.44 -26.43
N LEU A 26 26.36 2.08 -25.32
CA LEU A 26 25.57 2.07 -24.09
C LEU A 26 24.19 2.72 -24.30
N ALA A 27 24.14 3.88 -24.97
CA ALA A 27 22.91 4.55 -25.32
C ALA A 27 22.03 3.72 -26.24
N ALA A 28 22.60 3.01 -27.23
CA ALA A 28 21.89 2.10 -28.12
C ALA A 28 21.34 0.88 -27.34
N VAL A 29 22.12 0.31 -26.43
CA VAL A 29 21.68 -0.80 -25.57
C VAL A 29 20.56 -0.34 -24.63
N VAL A 30 20.71 0.81 -23.98
CA VAL A 30 19.69 1.40 -23.13
C VAL A 30 18.43 1.71 -23.94
N GLY A 31 18.58 2.27 -25.16
CA GLY A 31 17.47 2.54 -26.07
C GLY A 31 16.76 1.24 -26.53
N ALA A 32 17.52 0.21 -26.88
CA ALA A 32 16.96 -1.11 -27.26
C ALA A 32 16.24 -1.76 -26.06
N LEU A 33 16.81 -1.70 -24.87
CA LEU A 33 16.17 -2.17 -23.65
C LEU A 33 14.90 -1.36 -23.35
N TRP A 34 14.90 -0.05 -23.60
CA TRP A 34 13.74 0.80 -23.41
C TRP A 34 12.62 0.47 -24.41
N VAL A 35 12.96 0.21 -25.67
CA VAL A 35 11.99 -0.21 -26.71
C VAL A 35 11.45 -1.62 -26.45
N SER A 36 12.27 -2.52 -25.88
CA SER A 36 11.86 -3.88 -25.55
C SER A 36 11.06 -3.99 -24.23
N ARG A 37 10.86 -2.89 -23.50
CA ARG A 37 10.04 -2.90 -22.29
C ARG A 37 8.64 -3.40 -22.62
N SER A 38 8.24 -4.48 -21.96
CA SER A 38 6.89 -5.02 -22.06
C SER A 38 5.88 -3.97 -21.62
N SER A 39 4.89 -3.70 -22.47
CA SER A 39 3.73 -2.88 -22.12
C SER A 39 2.57 -3.71 -21.58
N GLU A 40 2.73 -5.02 -21.55
CA GLU A 40 1.68 -5.94 -21.13
C GLU A 40 1.44 -5.83 -19.61
N PRO A 41 0.19 -5.68 -19.18
CA PRO A 41 -0.17 -5.79 -17.77
C PRO A 41 0.08 -7.21 -17.27
N VAL A 42 0.21 -7.37 -15.96
CA VAL A 42 0.28 -8.71 -15.35
C VAL A 42 -1.12 -9.32 -15.40
N VAL A 43 -1.28 -10.38 -16.17
CA VAL A 43 -2.52 -11.17 -16.17
C VAL A 43 -2.44 -12.13 -14.98
N LEU A 44 -3.34 -11.98 -14.02
CA LEU A 44 -3.47 -12.91 -12.90
C LEU A 44 -4.38 -14.06 -13.34
N LEU A 45 -3.75 -15.21 -13.52
CA LEU A 45 -4.43 -16.46 -13.82
C LEU A 45 -4.61 -17.22 -12.50
N SER A 46 -5.85 -17.39 -12.08
CA SER A 46 -6.23 -18.18 -10.92
C SER A 46 -7.56 -18.83 -11.19
N ASP A 47 -7.72 -20.08 -10.79
CA ASP A 47 -9.03 -20.78 -10.83
C ASP A 47 -10.08 -20.13 -9.92
N ARG A 48 -9.65 -19.15 -9.12
CA ARG A 48 -10.44 -18.49 -8.08
C ARG A 48 -10.20 -16.99 -8.09
N LEU A 49 -10.31 -16.36 -9.28
CA LEU A 49 -10.17 -14.90 -9.42
C LEU A 49 -11.03 -14.16 -8.39
N PRO A 50 -10.54 -13.05 -7.83
CA PRO A 50 -11.32 -12.26 -6.89
C PRO A 50 -12.59 -11.73 -7.58
N GLN A 51 -13.69 -11.76 -6.85
CA GLN A 51 -14.99 -11.31 -7.31
C GLN A 51 -15.43 -10.06 -6.55
N PRO A 52 -16.11 -9.13 -7.22
CA PRO A 52 -16.69 -7.96 -6.56
C PRO A 52 -17.67 -8.34 -5.45
N ILE A 53 -17.83 -7.42 -4.48
CA ILE A 53 -18.88 -7.55 -3.48
C ILE A 53 -20.27 -7.54 -4.14
N ASP A 54 -21.18 -8.27 -3.53
CA ASP A 54 -22.58 -8.31 -3.95
C ASP A 54 -23.52 -8.26 -2.73
N SER A 55 -24.82 -8.42 -2.97
CA SER A 55 -25.85 -8.38 -1.94
C SER A 55 -25.67 -9.43 -0.83
N ARG A 56 -24.94 -10.53 -1.07
CA ARG A 56 -24.66 -11.56 -0.06
C ARG A 56 -23.70 -11.07 1.02
N MET A 57 -22.90 -10.03 0.72
CA MET A 57 -22.02 -9.41 1.71
C MET A 57 -22.70 -8.32 2.53
N VAL A 58 -23.85 -7.82 2.09
CA VAL A 58 -24.60 -6.85 2.89
C VAL A 58 -25.16 -7.56 4.11
N GLY A 59 -24.76 -7.11 5.30
CA GLY A 59 -25.10 -7.79 6.54
C GLY A 59 -24.91 -6.89 7.76
N SER A 60 -24.89 -7.50 8.93
CA SER A 60 -24.61 -6.79 10.18
C SER A 60 -23.15 -6.97 10.56
N TYR A 61 -22.37 -5.90 10.46
CA TYR A 61 -20.99 -5.81 10.93
C TYR A 61 -20.94 -4.76 12.06
N PRO A 62 -21.05 -5.17 13.34
CA PRO A 62 -21.05 -4.22 14.46
C PRO A 62 -19.88 -3.24 14.41
N GLN A 63 -18.68 -3.73 14.06
CA GLN A 63 -17.46 -2.95 14.02
C GLN A 63 -16.74 -3.11 12.67
N ALA A 64 -16.52 -2.03 11.96
CA ALA A 64 -15.72 -2.02 10.76
C ALA A 64 -14.45 -1.15 10.95
N LEU A 65 -13.34 -1.67 10.47
CA LEU A 65 -12.06 -0.98 10.40
C LEU A 65 -11.74 -0.65 8.95
N VAL A 66 -11.54 0.61 8.65
CA VAL A 66 -11.13 1.08 7.32
C VAL A 66 -9.68 1.53 7.37
N LEU A 67 -8.83 0.89 6.56
CA LEU A 67 -7.41 1.18 6.48
C LEU A 67 -7.11 1.86 5.14
N GLY A 68 -6.74 3.12 5.21
CA GLY A 68 -6.48 3.95 4.04
C GLY A 68 -5.20 3.59 3.29
N SER A 69 -5.11 4.09 2.07
CA SER A 69 -3.90 4.07 1.27
C SER A 69 -2.83 5.00 1.83
N GLY A 70 -1.59 4.86 1.41
CA GLY A 70 -0.53 5.77 1.84
C GLY A 70 0.88 5.33 1.44
N GLY A 71 1.02 4.26 0.64
CA GLY A 71 2.33 3.73 0.30
C GLY A 71 3.16 3.45 1.55
N PRO A 72 4.44 3.88 1.62
CA PRO A 72 5.29 3.64 2.78
C PRO A 72 4.76 4.24 4.10
N ARG A 73 3.98 5.33 4.05
CA ARG A 73 3.33 5.90 5.25
C ARG A 73 2.37 4.93 5.93
N GLY A 74 1.82 3.96 5.18
CA GLY A 74 0.92 2.94 5.70
C GLY A 74 1.54 2.01 6.75
N PHE A 75 2.86 2.01 6.97
CA PHE A 75 3.44 1.35 8.15
C PHE A 75 2.90 1.90 9.46
N ALA A 76 2.37 3.12 9.48
CA ALA A 76 1.72 3.71 10.63
C ALA A 76 0.46 2.94 11.08
N HIS A 77 -0.24 2.25 10.16
CA HIS A 77 -1.35 1.37 10.51
C HIS A 77 -0.95 0.34 11.57
N ILE A 78 0.28 -0.18 11.50
CA ILE A 78 0.77 -1.18 12.47
C ILE A 78 0.74 -0.62 13.89
N GLY A 79 1.25 0.61 14.08
CA GLY A 79 1.22 1.29 15.38
C GLY A 79 -0.19 1.58 15.88
N VAL A 80 -1.10 1.96 14.98
CA VAL A 80 -2.52 2.13 15.31
C VAL A 80 -3.12 0.80 15.78
N LEU A 81 -2.89 -0.28 15.04
CA LEU A 81 -3.42 -1.60 15.34
C LEU A 81 -2.91 -2.15 16.68
N GLN A 82 -1.66 -1.85 17.07
CA GLN A 82 -1.12 -2.23 18.39
C GLN A 82 -1.97 -1.64 19.52
N VAL A 83 -2.29 -0.35 19.44
CA VAL A 83 -3.09 0.33 20.46
C VAL A 83 -4.53 -0.15 20.44
N LEU A 84 -5.11 -0.38 19.27
CA LEU A 84 -6.47 -0.90 19.14
C LEU A 84 -6.59 -2.32 19.71
N GLU A 85 -5.59 -3.18 19.46
CA GLU A 85 -5.51 -4.54 20.04
C GLU A 85 -5.41 -4.47 21.57
N GLU A 86 -4.51 -3.62 22.12
CA GLU A 86 -4.36 -3.38 23.56
C GLU A 86 -5.64 -2.84 24.19
N ALA A 87 -6.42 -2.04 23.43
CA ALA A 87 -7.71 -1.51 23.86
C ALA A 87 -8.87 -2.49 23.73
N GLY A 88 -8.63 -3.71 23.23
CA GLY A 88 -9.64 -4.75 23.05
C GLY A 88 -10.56 -4.56 21.83
N TYR A 89 -10.18 -3.71 20.87
CA TYR A 89 -10.93 -3.51 19.63
C TYR A 89 -10.85 -4.74 18.74
N LYS A 90 -11.99 -5.20 18.24
CA LYS A 90 -12.11 -6.37 17.35
C LYS A 90 -13.03 -6.02 16.20
N PRO A 91 -12.52 -5.78 14.98
CA PRO A 91 -13.36 -5.54 13.83
C PRO A 91 -13.99 -6.83 13.30
N ASP A 92 -15.23 -6.73 12.83
CA ASP A 92 -15.94 -7.80 12.12
C ASP A 92 -15.72 -7.70 10.61
N LEU A 93 -15.46 -6.48 10.13
CA LEU A 93 -15.17 -6.16 8.74
C LEU A 93 -13.94 -5.27 8.65
N ILE A 94 -13.04 -5.57 7.72
CA ILE A 94 -11.93 -4.72 7.34
C ILE A 94 -12.13 -4.29 5.89
N VAL A 95 -12.02 -2.99 5.61
CA VAL A 95 -11.96 -2.45 4.25
C VAL A 95 -10.59 -1.80 4.07
N GLY A 96 -9.81 -2.30 3.11
CA GLY A 96 -8.45 -1.85 2.90
C GLY A 96 -8.20 -1.34 1.48
N THR A 97 -7.45 -0.23 1.38
CA THR A 97 -6.99 0.32 0.10
C THR A 97 -5.46 0.35 0.07
N SER A 98 -4.84 -0.20 -0.98
CA SER A 98 -3.38 -0.18 -1.19
C SER A 98 -2.60 -0.77 -0.01
N MET A 99 -1.73 -0.02 0.66
CA MET A 99 -1.04 -0.48 1.86
C MET A 99 -2.04 -0.91 2.95
N GLY A 100 -3.19 -0.23 3.06
CA GLY A 100 -4.27 -0.65 3.97
C GLY A 100 -4.84 -2.02 3.63
N ALA A 101 -4.88 -2.43 2.36
CA ALA A 101 -5.26 -3.77 1.95
C ALA A 101 -4.22 -4.82 2.35
N ILE A 102 -2.93 -4.49 2.23
CA ILE A 102 -1.82 -5.38 2.65
C ILE A 102 -1.86 -5.62 4.17
N ILE A 103 -1.95 -4.55 4.95
CA ILE A 103 -2.03 -4.62 6.42
C ILE A 103 -3.35 -5.29 6.87
N GLY A 104 -4.46 -4.94 6.18
CA GLY A 104 -5.77 -5.53 6.42
C GLY A 104 -5.78 -7.04 6.17
N ALA A 105 -5.15 -7.51 5.11
CA ALA A 105 -5.03 -8.94 4.81
C ALA A 105 -4.25 -9.69 5.90
N ALA A 106 -3.16 -9.11 6.38
CA ALA A 106 -2.39 -9.71 7.48
C ALA A 106 -3.22 -9.76 8.79
N LEU A 107 -3.94 -8.67 9.11
CA LEU A 107 -4.82 -8.64 10.29
C LEU A 107 -5.97 -9.64 10.17
N SER A 108 -6.63 -9.68 9.01
CA SER A 108 -7.72 -10.62 8.72
C SER A 108 -7.28 -12.08 8.81
N ALA A 109 -6.01 -12.36 8.49
CA ALA A 109 -5.39 -13.68 8.64
C ALA A 109 -4.98 -14.02 10.08
N GLY A 110 -5.19 -13.12 11.05
CA GLY A 110 -4.81 -13.33 12.45
C GLY A 110 -3.35 -13.01 12.78
N VAL A 111 -2.61 -12.32 11.90
CA VAL A 111 -1.25 -11.87 12.21
C VAL A 111 -1.33 -10.72 13.21
N SER A 112 -0.69 -10.87 14.38
CA SER A 112 -0.66 -9.82 15.39
C SER A 112 0.09 -8.57 14.90
N PRO A 113 -0.30 -7.36 15.31
CA PRO A 113 0.39 -6.11 14.95
C PRO A 113 1.88 -6.12 15.32
N ARG A 114 2.24 -6.76 16.43
CA ARG A 114 3.64 -6.93 16.84
C ARG A 114 4.45 -7.78 15.82
N ARG A 115 3.85 -8.83 15.29
CA ARG A 115 4.50 -9.65 14.26
C ARG A 115 4.58 -8.91 12.92
N MET A 116 3.60 -8.06 12.61
CA MET A 116 3.66 -7.17 11.44
C MET A 116 4.83 -6.19 11.56
N GLU A 117 5.04 -5.57 12.73
CA GLU A 117 6.16 -4.67 13.00
C GLU A 117 7.51 -5.38 12.79
N GLN A 118 7.70 -6.56 13.37
CA GLN A 118 8.93 -7.34 13.19
C GLN A 118 9.25 -7.58 11.72
N ARG A 119 8.25 -7.89 10.90
CA ARG A 119 8.42 -8.08 9.45
C ARG A 119 8.69 -6.77 8.72
N ALA A 120 8.00 -5.70 9.08
CA ALA A 120 8.17 -4.38 8.49
C ALA A 120 9.58 -3.82 8.71
N LEU A 121 10.17 -4.08 9.88
CA LEU A 121 11.52 -3.63 10.23
C LEU A 121 12.63 -4.53 9.66
N ASN A 122 12.31 -5.76 9.26
CA ASN A 122 13.25 -6.73 8.68
C ASN A 122 12.77 -7.20 7.31
N PRO A 123 12.73 -6.32 6.30
CA PRO A 123 12.25 -6.68 4.96
C PRO A 123 13.25 -7.58 4.24
N ASP A 124 12.72 -8.55 3.48
CA ASP A 124 13.53 -9.34 2.54
C ASP A 124 13.81 -8.54 1.26
N TRP A 125 14.96 -7.88 1.22
CA TRP A 125 15.40 -7.06 0.09
C TRP A 125 15.59 -7.85 -1.21
N LEU A 126 15.93 -9.14 -1.12
CA LEU A 126 16.11 -9.98 -2.30
C LEU A 126 14.79 -10.17 -3.05
N ASN A 127 13.66 -10.26 -2.34
CA ASN A 127 12.35 -10.34 -2.96
C ASN A 127 12.02 -9.07 -3.76
N TRP A 128 12.41 -7.89 -3.27
CA TRP A 128 12.21 -6.64 -4.00
C TRP A 128 13.08 -6.53 -5.24
N ILE A 129 14.35 -6.95 -5.17
CA ILE A 129 15.26 -6.98 -6.33
C ILE A 129 14.75 -7.95 -7.40
N ARG A 130 14.25 -9.12 -6.99
CA ARG A 130 13.68 -10.13 -7.92
C ARG A 130 12.36 -9.70 -8.54
N ASP A 131 11.71 -8.68 -8.00
CA ASP A 131 10.44 -8.14 -8.47
C ASP A 131 10.60 -7.10 -9.59
N LEU A 132 11.83 -6.62 -9.80
CA LEU A 132 12.14 -5.65 -10.87
C LEU A 132 11.75 -6.19 -12.24
N THR A 133 11.16 -5.32 -13.06
CA THR A 133 10.71 -5.65 -14.42
C THR A 133 10.93 -4.49 -15.38
N TRP A 134 10.98 -4.83 -16.68
CA TRP A 134 11.04 -3.87 -17.78
C TRP A 134 9.62 -3.65 -18.32
N SER A 135 8.86 -2.72 -17.71
CA SER A 135 7.52 -2.35 -18.17
C SER A 135 7.38 -0.83 -18.29
N ARG A 136 6.56 -0.37 -19.25
CA ARG A 136 6.21 1.05 -19.39
C ARG A 136 5.28 1.52 -18.27
N HIS A 137 4.60 0.61 -17.59
CA HIS A 137 3.58 0.89 -16.59
C HIS A 137 4.09 0.89 -15.15
N GLY A 138 5.27 0.31 -14.89
CA GLY A 138 5.83 0.22 -13.56
C GLY A 138 7.17 -0.52 -13.53
N TRP A 139 7.90 -0.38 -12.43
CA TRP A 139 9.22 -0.97 -12.24
C TRP A 139 9.19 -2.33 -11.53
N LEU A 140 8.06 -2.65 -10.87
CA LEU A 140 7.87 -3.86 -10.07
C LEU A 140 6.67 -4.66 -10.60
N ARG A 141 6.82 -5.99 -10.68
CA ARG A 141 5.72 -6.89 -11.08
C ARG A 141 4.69 -7.06 -9.97
N GLY A 142 5.07 -6.87 -8.70
CA GLY A 142 4.23 -7.03 -7.52
C GLY A 142 4.31 -8.40 -6.85
N ARG A 143 5.23 -9.28 -7.27
CA ARG A 143 5.49 -10.58 -6.61
C ARG A 143 5.93 -10.42 -5.17
N SER A 144 6.62 -9.32 -4.85
CA SER A 144 6.99 -8.99 -3.47
C SER A 144 5.77 -8.81 -2.58
N VAL A 145 4.72 -8.15 -3.07
CA VAL A 145 3.43 -8.00 -2.38
C VAL A 145 2.73 -9.35 -2.26
N GLU A 146 2.66 -10.11 -3.35
CA GLU A 146 2.06 -11.47 -3.35
C GLU A 146 2.72 -12.37 -2.31
N ASN A 147 4.07 -12.41 -2.28
CA ASN A 147 4.83 -13.20 -1.32
C ASN A 147 4.58 -12.75 0.13
N LEU A 148 4.45 -11.44 0.36
CA LEU A 148 4.16 -10.90 1.67
C LEU A 148 2.79 -11.39 2.17
N VAL A 149 1.75 -11.31 1.34
CA VAL A 149 0.40 -11.79 1.68
C VAL A 149 0.39 -13.30 1.91
N ARG A 150 1.01 -14.09 1.03
CA ARG A 150 1.13 -15.55 1.22
C ARG A 150 1.86 -15.91 2.52
N SER A 151 2.93 -15.20 2.86
CA SER A 151 3.71 -15.45 4.08
C SER A 151 2.96 -15.06 5.35
N ALA A 152 1.90 -14.26 5.26
CA ALA A 152 1.03 -13.95 6.38
C ALA A 152 0.21 -15.17 6.86
N GLY A 153 0.19 -16.25 6.05
CA GLY A 153 -0.61 -17.43 6.35
C GLY A 153 -2.10 -17.21 6.15
N ALA A 154 -2.46 -16.22 5.33
CA ALA A 154 -3.86 -15.97 4.98
C ALA A 154 -4.48 -17.20 4.33
N ALA A 155 -5.76 -17.45 4.62
CA ALA A 155 -6.57 -18.37 3.85
C ALA A 155 -6.49 -17.97 2.37
N PRO A 156 -6.56 -18.91 1.43
CA PRO A 156 -6.42 -18.59 0.01
C PRO A 156 -7.56 -17.70 -0.54
N ARG A 157 -8.69 -17.64 0.15
CA ARG A 157 -9.89 -16.91 -0.28
C ARG A 157 -10.33 -15.87 0.75
N LEU A 158 -10.84 -14.72 0.26
CA LEU A 158 -11.32 -13.61 1.10
C LEU A 158 -12.45 -14.04 2.04
N GLU A 159 -13.34 -14.90 1.55
CA GLU A 159 -14.48 -15.42 2.34
C GLU A 159 -14.09 -16.40 3.44
N ASP A 160 -12.89 -16.98 3.38
CA ASP A 160 -12.38 -17.96 4.35
C ASP A 160 -11.51 -17.30 5.45
N LEU A 161 -11.28 -15.98 5.35
CA LEU A 161 -10.51 -15.25 6.37
C LEU A 161 -11.28 -15.15 7.70
N PRO A 162 -10.59 -15.30 8.85
CA PRO A 162 -11.20 -15.13 10.18
C PRO A 162 -11.95 -13.83 10.40
N ILE A 163 -11.42 -12.72 9.84
CA ILE A 163 -12.11 -11.42 9.80
C ILE A 163 -12.40 -11.12 8.34
N ARG A 164 -13.64 -10.74 8.03
CA ARG A 164 -14.03 -10.41 6.67
C ARG A 164 -13.19 -9.26 6.11
N LEU A 165 -12.61 -9.44 4.93
CA LEU A 165 -11.81 -8.44 4.24
C LEU A 165 -12.46 -8.04 2.92
N VAL A 166 -12.50 -6.73 2.68
CA VAL A 166 -12.78 -6.14 1.36
C VAL A 166 -11.57 -5.30 0.94
N THR A 167 -11.10 -5.50 -0.28
CA THR A 167 -10.04 -4.70 -0.86
C THR A 167 -10.58 -3.84 -2.00
N VAL A 168 -10.04 -2.65 -2.16
CA VAL A 168 -10.52 -1.69 -3.15
C VAL A 168 -9.46 -1.45 -4.21
N ALA A 169 -9.84 -1.57 -5.48
CA ALA A 169 -9.01 -1.28 -6.66
C ALA A 169 -9.74 -0.30 -7.59
N THR A 170 -9.03 0.21 -8.58
CA THR A 170 -9.59 1.11 -9.61
C THR A 170 -9.54 0.46 -10.98
N ALA A 171 -10.66 0.40 -11.68
CA ALA A 171 -10.70 -0.06 -13.07
C ALA A 171 -10.21 1.03 -14.03
N LEU A 172 -9.35 0.65 -14.96
CA LEU A 172 -8.85 1.54 -16.00
C LEU A 172 -9.52 1.24 -17.34
N PRO A 173 -9.81 2.25 -18.17
CA PRO A 173 -9.58 3.68 -17.95
C PRO A 173 -10.76 4.39 -17.25
N SER A 174 -11.81 3.69 -16.83
CA SER A 174 -13.07 4.27 -16.36
C SER A 174 -12.95 5.03 -15.04
N GLY A 175 -11.98 4.68 -14.17
CA GLY A 175 -11.89 5.19 -12.79
C GLY A 175 -12.90 4.55 -11.83
N GLU A 176 -13.66 3.54 -12.29
CA GLU A 176 -14.66 2.84 -11.48
C GLU A 176 -14.00 2.15 -10.28
N ARG A 177 -14.61 2.29 -9.11
CA ARG A 177 -14.23 1.56 -7.90
C ARG A 177 -14.61 0.09 -8.03
N VAL A 178 -13.66 -0.81 -7.80
CA VAL A 178 -13.86 -2.25 -7.76
C VAL A 178 -13.56 -2.75 -6.37
N GLU A 179 -14.58 -3.28 -5.70
CA GLU A 179 -14.53 -3.74 -4.32
C GLU A 179 -14.54 -5.26 -4.31
N PHE A 180 -13.42 -5.90 -3.96
CA PHE A 180 -13.31 -7.37 -3.93
C PHE A 180 -13.58 -7.90 -2.53
N GLY A 181 -14.54 -8.83 -2.40
CA GLY A 181 -14.92 -9.48 -1.15
C GLY A 181 -14.92 -11.01 -1.19
N TYR A 182 -14.61 -11.61 -2.35
CA TYR A 182 -14.57 -13.05 -2.58
C TYR A 182 -13.36 -13.45 -3.41
N GLY A 183 -13.00 -14.73 -3.37
CA GLY A 183 -11.96 -15.32 -4.19
C GLY A 183 -10.54 -15.05 -3.68
N ASP A 184 -9.56 -15.10 -4.56
CA ASP A 184 -8.13 -15.10 -4.23
C ASP A 184 -7.69 -13.81 -3.51
N VAL A 185 -7.25 -13.96 -2.25
CA VAL A 185 -6.78 -12.86 -1.39
C VAL A 185 -5.57 -12.15 -2.00
N VAL A 186 -4.63 -12.93 -2.55
CA VAL A 186 -3.37 -12.39 -3.07
C VAL A 186 -3.64 -11.53 -4.29
N ALA A 187 -4.49 -12.02 -5.19
CA ALA A 187 -4.87 -11.29 -6.40
C ALA A 187 -5.65 -10.01 -6.07
N ALA A 188 -6.56 -10.06 -5.10
CA ALA A 188 -7.34 -8.91 -4.65
C ALA A 188 -6.45 -7.82 -4.03
N VAL A 189 -5.53 -8.20 -3.12
CA VAL A 189 -4.57 -7.28 -2.51
C VAL A 189 -3.59 -6.74 -3.55
N ARG A 190 -3.13 -7.58 -4.49
CA ARG A 190 -2.24 -7.18 -5.59
C ARG A 190 -2.88 -6.13 -6.49
N ALA A 191 -4.17 -6.29 -6.82
CA ALA A 191 -4.91 -5.28 -7.59
C ALA A 191 -5.05 -3.97 -6.82
N SER A 192 -5.44 -4.05 -5.54
CA SER A 192 -5.59 -2.89 -4.65
C SER A 192 -4.30 -2.08 -4.46
N SER A 193 -3.14 -2.73 -4.58
CA SER A 193 -1.82 -2.11 -4.38
C SER A 193 -1.02 -1.89 -5.66
N ALA A 194 -1.68 -1.91 -6.83
CA ALA A 194 -1.05 -1.69 -8.13
C ALA A 194 -0.79 -0.20 -8.42
N SER A 195 0.03 0.44 -7.59
CA SER A 195 0.32 1.88 -7.65
C SER A 195 0.99 2.25 -8.98
N PRO A 196 0.39 3.16 -9.78
CA PRO A 196 0.93 3.57 -11.07
C PRO A 196 2.36 4.10 -10.98
N GLY A 197 3.18 3.73 -11.95
CA GLY A 197 4.60 4.09 -11.98
C GLY A 197 5.49 3.23 -11.09
N MET A 198 4.95 2.61 -10.02
CA MET A 198 5.69 1.69 -9.17
C MET A 198 5.42 0.24 -9.56
N PHE A 199 4.16 -0.18 -9.53
CA PHE A 199 3.76 -1.54 -9.87
C PHE A 199 3.07 -1.60 -11.23
N VAL A 200 3.32 -2.67 -11.96
CA VAL A 200 2.59 -2.97 -13.20
C VAL A 200 1.12 -3.22 -12.87
N PRO A 201 0.16 -2.62 -13.60
CA PRO A 201 -1.27 -2.92 -13.44
C PRO A 201 -1.56 -4.40 -13.64
N VAL A 202 -2.67 -4.87 -13.10
CA VAL A 202 -3.10 -6.27 -13.24
C VAL A 202 -4.39 -6.37 -14.03
N THR A 203 -4.55 -7.47 -14.76
CA THR A 203 -5.82 -7.81 -15.41
C THR A 203 -6.50 -8.93 -14.65
N ILE A 204 -7.74 -8.69 -14.21
CA ILE A 204 -8.59 -9.66 -13.54
C ILE A 204 -9.93 -9.68 -14.29
N ASP A 205 -10.33 -10.84 -14.76
CA ASP A 205 -11.57 -11.04 -15.51
C ASP A 205 -11.73 -10.04 -16.68
N GLY A 206 -10.66 -9.86 -17.45
CA GLY A 206 -10.60 -8.94 -18.60
C GLY A 206 -10.57 -7.45 -18.23
N ARG A 207 -10.66 -7.08 -16.97
CA ARG A 207 -10.60 -5.68 -16.49
C ARG A 207 -9.18 -5.31 -16.08
N LEU A 208 -8.66 -4.23 -16.64
CA LEU A 208 -7.38 -3.67 -16.23
C LEU A 208 -7.56 -2.87 -14.94
N LEU A 209 -6.78 -3.22 -13.91
CA LEU A 209 -6.91 -2.67 -12.56
C LEU A 209 -5.61 -2.02 -12.10
N ALA A 210 -5.76 -0.92 -11.40
CA ALA A 210 -4.71 -0.19 -10.70
C ALA A 210 -5.09 0.05 -9.23
N ASP A 211 -4.19 0.67 -8.48
CA ASP A 211 -4.35 0.98 -7.06
C ASP A 211 -5.69 1.67 -6.75
N GLY A 212 -6.34 1.22 -5.69
CA GLY A 212 -7.58 1.82 -5.19
C GLY A 212 -7.43 3.27 -4.72
N ASP A 213 -6.21 3.71 -4.44
CA ASP A 213 -5.91 5.11 -4.11
C ASP A 213 -6.38 6.12 -5.18
N ILE A 214 -6.50 5.65 -6.43
CA ILE A 214 -6.93 6.52 -7.54
C ILE A 214 -8.38 6.99 -7.35
N CYS A 215 -9.28 6.12 -6.87
CA CYS A 215 -10.71 6.40 -6.75
C CYS A 215 -11.21 6.51 -5.30
N ALA A 216 -10.57 5.84 -4.35
CA ALA A 216 -11.02 5.78 -2.96
C ALA A 216 -9.84 5.55 -1.98
N PRO A 217 -9.07 6.60 -1.65
CA PRO A 217 -7.92 6.51 -0.75
C PRO A 217 -8.26 5.94 0.63
N VAL A 218 -9.45 6.26 1.16
CA VAL A 218 -10.02 5.70 2.38
C VAL A 218 -11.45 5.30 2.05
N SER A 219 -11.79 4.02 2.13
CA SER A 219 -13.06 3.50 1.58
C SER A 219 -14.13 3.27 2.66
N ALA A 220 -14.44 4.30 3.46
CA ALA A 220 -15.44 4.20 4.54
C ALA A 220 -16.87 4.06 4.01
N THR A 221 -17.18 4.66 2.86
CA THR A 221 -18.47 4.49 2.19
C THR A 221 -18.74 3.03 1.80
N THR A 222 -17.69 2.26 1.46
CA THR A 222 -17.79 0.82 1.21
C THR A 222 -18.21 0.07 2.46
N ALA A 223 -17.63 0.36 3.62
CA ALA A 223 -18.04 -0.26 4.88
C ALA A 223 -19.49 0.08 5.22
N ARG A 224 -19.90 1.33 5.01
CA ARG A 224 -21.30 1.76 5.24
C ARG A 224 -22.28 1.05 4.33
N LYS A 225 -21.97 0.93 3.03
CA LYS A 225 -22.75 0.19 2.02
C LYS A 225 -22.94 -1.28 2.40
N LEU A 226 -21.95 -1.89 3.05
CA LEU A 226 -22.01 -3.28 3.52
C LEU A 226 -22.80 -3.46 4.81
N GLY A 227 -23.27 -2.40 5.46
CA GLY A 227 -24.09 -2.46 6.66
C GLY A 227 -23.30 -2.38 7.96
N ALA A 228 -22.10 -1.77 7.93
CA ALA A 228 -21.32 -1.55 9.15
C ALA A 228 -22.04 -0.62 10.13
N GLY A 229 -22.13 -1.04 11.40
CA GLY A 229 -22.73 -0.28 12.50
C GLY A 229 -21.85 0.88 12.94
N LYS A 230 -20.61 0.58 13.37
CA LYS A 230 -19.59 1.57 13.71
C LYS A 230 -18.42 1.43 12.76
N ILE A 231 -17.94 2.54 12.21
CA ILE A 231 -16.83 2.60 11.26
C ILE A 231 -15.70 3.43 11.86
N LEU A 232 -14.57 2.78 12.12
CA LEU A 232 -13.31 3.42 12.45
C LEU A 232 -12.44 3.51 11.20
N ALA A 233 -12.16 4.71 10.74
CA ALA A 233 -11.24 4.93 9.64
C ALA A 233 -9.85 5.34 10.15
N VAL A 234 -8.80 4.83 9.52
CA VAL A 234 -7.40 5.21 9.76
C VAL A 234 -6.86 5.86 8.50
N ASP A 235 -6.56 7.14 8.60
CA ASP A 235 -5.99 7.94 7.52
C ASP A 235 -4.51 8.21 7.77
N VAL A 236 -3.68 7.81 6.80
CA VAL A 236 -2.22 8.00 6.80
C VAL A 236 -1.77 8.89 5.63
N SER A 237 -2.66 9.72 5.13
CA SER A 237 -2.38 10.67 4.04
C SER A 237 -1.37 11.73 4.50
N ALA A 238 -0.66 12.34 3.53
CA ALA A 238 0.18 13.48 3.81
C ALA A 238 -0.68 14.73 4.05
N PHE A 239 -0.30 15.53 5.02
CA PHE A 239 -0.90 16.83 5.28
C PHE A 239 -0.23 17.91 4.43
N ALA A 240 -0.99 18.95 4.06
CA ALA A 240 -0.49 20.02 3.22
C ALA A 240 0.75 20.74 3.81
N ASP A 241 0.81 20.86 5.13
CA ASP A 241 1.90 21.52 5.86
C ASP A 241 3.14 20.61 6.06
N THR A 242 3.03 19.30 5.80
CA THR A 242 4.15 18.35 5.78
C THR A 242 4.63 18.02 4.38
N THR A 243 3.96 18.56 3.33
CA THR A 243 4.34 18.33 1.93
C THR A 243 5.58 19.16 1.61
N PRO A 244 6.66 18.55 1.06
CA PRO A 244 7.84 19.29 0.63
C PRO A 244 7.50 20.36 -0.43
N PRO A 245 8.37 21.37 -0.62
CA PRO A 245 8.21 22.33 -1.70
C PRO A 245 8.06 21.63 -3.07
N VAL A 246 7.19 22.18 -3.94
CA VAL A 246 6.87 21.59 -5.25
C VAL A 246 8.12 21.36 -6.09
N GLU A 247 9.14 22.21 -5.95
CA GLU A 247 10.42 22.09 -6.65
C GLU A 247 11.21 20.83 -6.30
N SER A 248 10.93 20.21 -5.15
CA SER A 248 11.55 18.97 -4.70
C SER A 248 10.76 17.71 -5.05
N MET A 249 9.60 17.87 -5.71
CA MET A 249 8.67 16.77 -6.02
C MET A 249 8.42 16.66 -7.52
N THR A 250 8.10 15.44 -7.98
CA THR A 250 7.54 15.28 -9.32
C THR A 250 6.09 15.79 -9.36
N LEU A 251 5.67 16.37 -10.49
CA LEU A 251 4.29 16.82 -10.67
C LEU A 251 3.27 15.68 -10.44
N THR A 252 3.63 14.45 -10.80
CA THR A 252 2.79 13.27 -10.57
C THR A 252 2.46 13.07 -9.08
N TRP A 253 3.42 13.26 -8.19
CA TRP A 253 3.18 13.11 -6.76
C TRP A 253 2.34 14.25 -6.19
N VAL A 254 2.55 15.46 -6.69
CA VAL A 254 1.72 16.63 -6.33
C VAL A 254 0.26 16.39 -6.75
N GLU A 255 0.05 15.92 -7.98
CA GLU A 255 -1.29 15.59 -8.50
C GLU A 255 -1.96 14.51 -7.63
N GLN A 256 -1.26 13.42 -7.31
CA GLN A 256 -1.78 12.37 -6.45
C GLN A 256 -2.21 12.88 -5.08
N ASP A 257 -1.44 13.75 -4.46
CA ASP A 257 -1.78 14.31 -3.15
C ASP A 257 -2.97 15.28 -3.21
N ILE A 258 -3.07 16.09 -4.27
CA ILE A 258 -4.23 16.98 -4.50
C ILE A 258 -5.49 16.12 -4.67
N ARG A 259 -5.45 15.14 -5.55
CA ARG A 259 -6.58 14.23 -5.81
C ARG A 259 -7.00 13.49 -4.53
N ARG A 260 -6.05 12.96 -3.77
CA ARG A 260 -6.32 12.27 -2.51
C ARG A 260 -7.05 13.17 -1.54
N ARG A 261 -6.61 14.41 -1.35
CA ARG A 261 -7.28 15.38 -0.47
C ARG A 261 -8.72 15.69 -0.89
N ILE A 262 -8.98 15.77 -2.19
CA ILE A 262 -10.33 15.98 -2.70
C ILE A 262 -11.24 14.78 -2.42
N LEU A 263 -10.74 13.56 -2.62
CA LEU A 263 -11.53 12.34 -2.52
C LEU A 263 -11.79 11.90 -1.07
N ILE A 264 -10.90 12.28 -0.14
CA ILE A 264 -10.93 11.71 1.22
C ILE A 264 -12.06 12.30 2.07
N ASP A 265 -12.46 13.54 1.83
CA ASP A 265 -13.44 14.24 2.68
C ASP A 265 -14.80 13.56 2.72
N ASP A 266 -15.31 13.11 1.57
CA ASP A 266 -16.58 12.41 1.49
C ASP A 266 -16.52 11.04 2.14
N GLU A 267 -15.41 10.34 1.99
CA GLU A 267 -15.17 9.04 2.60
C GLU A 267 -15.10 9.16 4.13
N LEU A 268 -14.35 10.13 4.64
CA LEU A 268 -14.21 10.32 6.09
C LEU A 268 -15.52 10.74 6.77
N ARG A 269 -16.43 11.43 6.06
CA ARG A 269 -17.77 11.74 6.57
C ARG A 269 -18.64 10.49 6.77
N ALA A 270 -18.35 9.40 6.08
CA ALA A 270 -19.05 8.12 6.26
C ALA A 270 -18.56 7.34 7.50
N ALA A 271 -17.42 7.70 8.08
CA ALA A 271 -16.89 7.08 9.29
C ALA A 271 -17.50 7.69 10.57
N ASP A 272 -17.67 6.86 11.61
CA ASP A 272 -18.12 7.33 12.94
C ASP A 272 -16.94 7.92 13.73
N ALA A 273 -15.72 7.47 13.47
CA ALA A 273 -14.49 8.00 14.04
C ALA A 273 -13.33 7.89 13.06
N VAL A 274 -12.39 8.80 13.15
CA VAL A 274 -11.21 8.84 12.31
C VAL A 274 -9.95 9.01 13.15
N ILE A 275 -8.96 8.16 12.91
CA ILE A 275 -7.59 8.36 13.41
C ILE A 275 -6.76 8.93 12.28
N HIS A 276 -6.45 10.23 12.34
CA HIS A 276 -5.50 10.86 11.44
C HIS A 276 -4.09 10.70 12.00
N VAL A 277 -3.21 10.05 11.23
CA VAL A 277 -1.80 9.90 11.63
C VAL A 277 -0.97 10.96 10.95
N ARG A 278 -0.49 11.93 11.72
CA ARG A 278 0.39 12.98 11.22
C ARG A 278 1.79 12.43 10.98
N LEU A 279 2.24 12.46 9.75
CA LEU A 279 3.48 11.87 9.27
C LEU A 279 4.25 12.86 8.40
N ASP A 280 5.59 12.74 8.43
CA ASP A 280 6.41 13.38 7.42
C ASP A 280 6.15 12.76 6.04
N TYR A 281 6.32 13.55 4.99
CA TYR A 281 5.98 13.16 3.63
C TYR A 281 6.66 11.85 3.18
N TYR A 282 7.95 11.69 3.51
CA TYR A 282 8.74 10.51 3.18
C TYR A 282 8.76 9.43 4.28
N ALA A 283 7.85 9.50 5.25
CA ALA A 283 7.77 8.51 6.32
C ALA A 283 7.62 7.10 5.75
N GLY A 284 8.32 6.15 6.34
CA GLY A 284 8.24 4.72 6.00
C GLY A 284 9.14 4.24 4.85
N VAL A 285 9.77 5.13 4.08
CA VAL A 285 10.63 4.73 2.93
C VAL A 285 11.87 3.97 3.42
N PHE A 286 12.56 4.48 4.43
CA PHE A 286 13.77 3.87 5.00
C PHE A 286 13.47 3.21 6.36
N HIS A 287 14.41 2.44 6.89
CA HIS A 287 14.25 1.75 8.17
C HIS A 287 13.79 2.69 9.30
N ASP A 288 14.53 3.78 9.52
CA ASP A 288 14.21 4.74 10.58
C ASP A 288 12.87 5.44 10.32
N GLY A 289 12.54 5.69 9.06
CA GLY A 289 11.24 6.20 8.65
C GLY A 289 10.10 5.22 8.97
N ARG A 290 10.33 3.89 8.83
CA ARG A 290 9.33 2.88 9.23
C ARG A 290 9.12 2.85 10.74
N VAL A 291 10.21 2.88 11.51
CA VAL A 291 10.16 2.99 12.98
C VAL A 291 9.36 4.23 13.39
N ALA A 292 9.69 5.38 12.81
CA ALA A 292 9.00 6.64 13.08
C ALA A 292 7.51 6.60 12.70
N ALA A 293 7.17 6.00 11.53
CA ALA A 293 5.78 5.87 11.10
C ALA A 293 4.96 5.00 12.06
N ILE A 294 5.49 3.85 12.48
CA ILE A 294 4.83 2.97 13.45
C ILE A 294 4.62 3.71 14.79
N ALA A 295 5.65 4.41 15.28
CA ALA A 295 5.55 5.20 16.51
C ALA A 295 4.51 6.33 16.41
N ALA A 296 4.44 7.02 15.28
CA ALA A 296 3.44 8.06 15.01
C ALA A 296 2.02 7.49 15.01
N GLY A 297 1.83 6.32 14.36
CA GLY A 297 0.56 5.60 14.38
C GLY A 297 0.12 5.25 15.79
N ARG A 298 1.04 4.70 16.60
CA ARG A 298 0.79 4.40 18.02
C ARG A 298 0.39 5.66 18.80
N LYS A 299 1.13 6.76 18.64
CA LYS A 299 0.83 8.04 19.29
C LYS A 299 -0.56 8.56 18.91
N ALA A 300 -0.90 8.56 17.62
CA ALA A 300 -2.19 9.04 17.15
C ALA A 300 -3.35 8.21 17.71
N ALA A 301 -3.21 6.88 17.74
CA ALA A 301 -4.23 6.01 18.31
C ALA A 301 -4.39 6.21 19.82
N LEU A 302 -3.30 6.33 20.59
CA LEU A 302 -3.36 6.64 22.02
C LEU A 302 -4.09 7.96 22.29
N THR A 303 -3.83 8.98 21.48
CA THR A 303 -4.52 10.28 21.58
C THR A 303 -6.01 10.16 21.27
N ALA A 304 -6.40 9.29 20.35
CA ALA A 304 -7.79 9.09 19.96
C ALA A 304 -8.61 8.21 20.94
N LEU A 305 -7.96 7.39 21.78
CA LEU A 305 -8.65 6.41 22.65
C LEU A 305 -9.80 7.00 23.49
N PRO A 306 -9.68 8.17 24.16
CA PRO A 306 -10.76 8.72 24.96
C PRO A 306 -12.01 8.98 24.10
N GLU A 307 -11.83 9.54 22.92
CA GLU A 307 -12.92 9.85 22.00
C GLU A 307 -13.53 8.58 21.40
N LEU A 308 -12.72 7.58 21.01
CA LEU A 308 -13.20 6.29 20.52
C LEU A 308 -14.06 5.56 21.55
N ARG A 309 -13.71 5.68 22.85
CA ARG A 309 -14.54 5.15 23.95
C ARG A 309 -15.85 5.92 24.09
N ARG A 310 -15.79 7.25 24.05
CA ARG A 310 -16.97 8.12 24.12
C ARG A 310 -17.97 7.83 23.00
N LEU A 311 -17.48 7.56 21.79
CA LEU A 311 -18.30 7.23 20.61
C LEU A 311 -18.76 5.77 20.59
N GLY A 312 -18.33 4.94 21.55
CA GLY A 312 -18.66 3.51 21.59
C GLY A 312 -18.07 2.70 20.44
N VAL A 313 -16.96 3.19 19.86
CA VAL A 313 -16.20 2.49 18.81
C VAL A 313 -15.31 1.42 19.45
N ILE A 314 -14.79 1.67 20.66
CA ILE A 314 -14.05 0.69 21.44
C ILE A 314 -14.69 0.51 22.81
N PRO A 315 -14.45 -0.60 23.52
CA PRO A 315 -14.99 -0.83 24.85
C PRO A 315 -14.66 0.29 25.83
N SER A 316 -15.60 0.67 26.68
CA SER A 316 -15.46 1.76 27.67
C SER A 316 -14.45 1.44 28.78
N SER A 317 -14.24 0.18 29.10
CA SER A 317 -13.18 -0.29 30.01
C SER A 317 -12.46 -1.47 29.38
N SER A 318 -11.14 -1.48 29.43
CA SER A 318 -10.43 -2.73 29.28
C SER A 318 -10.83 -3.57 30.50
N SER A 319 -11.61 -4.63 30.27
CA SER A 319 -11.67 -5.73 31.22
C SER A 319 -10.23 -6.30 31.23
N ALA A 320 -9.42 -5.78 32.15
CA ALA A 320 -8.13 -6.33 32.43
C ALA A 320 -8.32 -7.84 32.59
N VAL A 321 -7.68 -8.62 31.74
CA VAL A 321 -7.55 -10.06 31.92
C VAL A 321 -7.05 -10.25 33.33
N GLN A 322 -7.91 -10.70 34.24
CA GLN A 322 -7.46 -11.16 35.56
C GLN A 322 -6.46 -12.27 35.30
N PRO A 323 -5.24 -12.21 35.84
CA PRO A 323 -4.31 -13.31 35.71
C PRO A 323 -5.00 -14.53 36.31
N ALA A 324 -5.05 -15.61 35.51
CA ALA A 324 -5.58 -16.90 35.97
C ALA A 324 -4.88 -17.25 37.28
N GLN A 325 -5.66 -17.33 38.37
CA GLN A 325 -5.17 -17.88 39.61
C GLN A 325 -4.83 -19.35 39.37
N VAL A 326 -3.55 -19.61 39.28
CA VAL A 326 -3.03 -21.00 39.32
C VAL A 326 -3.37 -21.55 40.71
N ARG A 327 -4.26 -22.53 40.72
CA ARG A 327 -4.45 -23.41 41.87
C ARG A 327 -3.55 -24.61 41.76
#